data_bf2917cf6afb276346367963280df6c6
#
_entry.id   bf2917cf6afb276346367963280df6c6
#
_cell.length_a   1.000
_cell.length_b   1.000
_cell.length_c   1.000
_cell.angle_alpha   90.00
_cell.angle_beta   90.00
_cell.angle_gamma   90.00
#
_symmetry.space_group_name_H-M   'P 1'
#
loop_
_entity.id
_entity.type
_entity.pdbx_description
1 polymer ?
#
loop_
_entity_poly.entity_id
_entity_poly.type
_entity_poly.pdbx_seq_one_letter_code
_entity_poly.pdbx_strand_id
1 'polypeptide(L)'
;MKTKAYIIAAVAGVMFSGMLSAQEWNNGFSFAGVSYDPVSAGLGFAGAASVSTPAWSAFTSPAAISLSDKKLDVAASFQNWAPDGVKNTNIAAGASFKIAKFGIAAGFARNGGEKYDLVSSTGLPAGTFTPSDLQAGAALSYAITDWLSAGVNAKFFRSELSDDDKFTGFGADVQAQAVFGDFRAALGVTNVGSSMKSASGEKFSVPSSVLAAGDWRGEFGKNGIEAMVDLNYYFSGSFTAAAGVQYDFSDMVFVRAGYHYGAKDAFLPSFATVGAGVKFFGISVNAAYLLGNDVLKNTLTVGLGYSF
;
A
#
# COMPACT_ATOMS: atom_id res chain seq x y z
N MET A 1 -13.34 16.37 -22.96
CA MET A 1 -12.03 16.17 -22.31
C MET A 1 -11.58 17.38 -21.48
N LYS A 2 -11.61 18.62 -21.98
CA LYS A 2 -11.13 19.81 -21.23
C LYS A 2 -11.80 20.00 -19.87
N THR A 3 -13.14 19.88 -19.79
CA THR A 3 -13.89 20.05 -18.54
C THR A 3 -13.51 19.03 -17.45
N LYS A 4 -13.22 17.77 -17.84
CA LYS A 4 -12.76 16.72 -16.91
C LYS A 4 -11.39 17.04 -16.30
N ALA A 5 -10.47 17.61 -17.09
CA ALA A 5 -9.14 18.01 -16.62
C ALA A 5 -9.21 19.18 -15.61
N TYR A 6 -10.13 20.14 -15.78
CA TYR A 6 -10.32 21.25 -14.84
C TYR A 6 -10.86 20.78 -13.47
N ILE A 7 -11.75 19.78 -13.46
CA ILE A 7 -12.28 19.23 -12.19
C ILE A 7 -11.15 18.54 -11.40
N ILE A 8 -10.28 17.77 -12.05
CA ILE A 8 -9.13 17.13 -11.42
C ILE A 8 -8.16 18.18 -10.87
N ALA A 9 -7.86 19.23 -11.64
CA ALA A 9 -7.00 20.32 -11.20
C ALA A 9 -7.60 21.10 -10.01
N ALA A 10 -8.92 21.31 -9.98
CA ALA A 10 -9.61 21.97 -8.88
C ALA A 10 -9.59 21.12 -7.60
N VAL A 11 -9.82 19.81 -7.70
CA VAL A 11 -9.74 18.88 -6.55
C VAL A 11 -8.31 18.82 -6.03
N ALA A 12 -7.29 18.75 -6.90
CA ALA A 12 -5.90 18.82 -6.52
C ALA A 12 -5.54 20.14 -5.80
N GLY A 13 -6.02 21.27 -6.30
CA GLY A 13 -5.78 22.59 -5.71
C GLY A 13 -6.34 22.74 -4.29
N VAL A 14 -7.53 22.19 -4.03
CA VAL A 14 -8.16 22.20 -2.69
C VAL A 14 -7.40 21.31 -1.70
N MET A 15 -6.85 20.18 -2.15
CA MET A 15 -6.05 19.28 -1.29
C MET A 15 -4.70 19.89 -0.88
N PHE A 16 -4.11 20.75 -1.71
CA PHE A 16 -2.79 21.33 -1.46
C PHE A 16 -2.78 22.57 -0.54
N SER A 17 -3.88 23.29 -0.43
CA SER A 17 -3.90 24.61 0.23
C SER A 17 -3.88 24.61 1.77
N GLY A 18 -4.00 23.43 2.40
CA GLY A 18 -4.10 23.31 3.88
C GLY A 18 -2.89 22.72 4.61
N MET A 19 -1.81 22.30 3.92
CA MET A 19 -0.83 21.36 4.49
C MET A 19 0.60 21.91 4.69
N LEU A 20 0.81 23.22 4.57
CA LEU A 20 2.14 23.82 4.72
C LEU A 20 2.36 24.36 6.14
N SER A 21 2.34 23.53 7.16
CA SER A 21 2.95 23.86 8.45
C SER A 21 4.28 23.12 8.57
N ALA A 22 5.35 23.84 8.87
CA ALA A 22 6.68 23.29 9.10
C ALA A 22 6.68 22.44 10.37
N GLN A 23 6.35 21.16 10.23
CA GLN A 23 6.47 20.15 11.26
C GLN A 23 7.73 19.33 10.95
N GLU A 24 8.56 19.05 11.95
CA GLU A 24 9.64 18.08 11.77
C GLU A 24 9.04 16.69 11.52
N TRP A 25 9.25 16.19 10.32
CA TRP A 25 8.72 14.92 9.85
C TRP A 25 9.80 13.84 9.94
N ASN A 26 9.94 13.19 11.09
CA ASN A 26 10.70 11.94 11.21
C ASN A 26 9.76 10.78 10.92
N ASN A 27 10.04 9.99 9.88
CA ASN A 27 9.22 8.85 9.51
C ASN A 27 9.33 7.73 10.55
N GLY A 28 8.28 7.56 11.35
CA GLY A 28 8.00 6.34 12.10
C GLY A 28 7.12 5.40 11.28
N PHE A 29 6.89 4.17 11.77
CA PHE A 29 6.01 3.18 11.14
C PHE A 29 6.31 2.93 9.64
N SER A 30 7.56 2.66 9.30
CA SER A 30 7.99 2.34 7.93
C SER A 30 7.19 1.18 7.30
N PHE A 31 6.65 0.28 8.11
CA PHE A 31 5.78 -0.80 7.67
C PHE A 31 4.47 -0.31 7.00
N ALA A 32 4.02 0.94 7.26
CA ALA A 32 2.86 1.53 6.58
C ALA A 32 3.10 1.80 5.08
N GLY A 33 4.35 1.74 4.62
CA GLY A 33 4.71 1.86 3.21
C GLY A 33 4.96 0.51 2.52
N VAL A 34 4.84 -0.60 3.24
CA VAL A 34 5.01 -1.94 2.66
C VAL A 34 3.71 -2.37 1.99
N SER A 35 3.79 -2.89 0.77
CA SER A 35 2.62 -3.46 0.10
C SER A 35 2.36 -4.88 0.60
N TYR A 36 1.15 -5.11 1.08
CA TYR A 36 0.65 -6.44 1.46
C TYR A 36 -0.07 -7.15 0.31
N ASP A 37 -0.41 -6.41 -0.76
CA ASP A 37 -0.99 -6.97 -1.97
C ASP A 37 0.09 -7.65 -2.83
N PRO A 38 0.05 -8.97 -3.05
CA PRO A 38 1.04 -9.67 -3.88
C PRO A 38 1.01 -9.23 -5.35
N VAL A 39 -0.10 -8.65 -5.83
CA VAL A 39 -0.18 -8.06 -7.18
C VAL A 39 0.67 -6.80 -7.25
N SER A 40 0.42 -5.84 -6.36
CA SER A 40 1.23 -4.61 -6.25
C SER A 40 2.69 -4.93 -5.92
N ALA A 41 2.96 -5.91 -5.05
CA ALA A 41 4.32 -6.35 -4.73
C ALA A 41 5.09 -6.82 -5.97
N GLY A 42 4.42 -7.53 -6.90
CA GLY A 42 5.00 -7.95 -8.18
C GLY A 42 5.19 -6.82 -9.20
N LEU A 43 4.60 -5.64 -8.96
CA LEU A 43 4.62 -4.45 -9.81
C LEU A 43 5.51 -3.32 -9.23
N GLY A 44 6.46 -3.64 -8.34
CA GLY A 44 7.32 -2.65 -7.71
C GLY A 44 6.61 -1.77 -6.68
N PHE A 45 5.51 -2.24 -6.12
CA PHE A 45 4.59 -1.50 -5.24
C PHE A 45 3.76 -0.42 -5.96
N ALA A 46 3.68 -0.46 -7.31
CA ALA A 46 2.73 0.34 -8.07
C ALA A 46 1.31 -0.24 -7.99
N GLY A 47 0.30 0.59 -8.23
CA GLY A 47 -1.10 0.17 -8.32
C GLY A 47 -2.11 1.07 -7.62
N ALA A 48 -1.72 2.26 -7.16
CA ALA A 48 -2.63 3.18 -6.47
C ALA A 48 -3.77 3.72 -7.34
N ALA A 49 -3.66 3.65 -8.68
CA ALA A 49 -4.74 3.95 -9.61
C ALA A 49 -5.48 2.70 -10.12
N SER A 50 -5.04 1.49 -9.73
CA SER A 50 -5.68 0.24 -10.14
C SER A 50 -6.99 0.01 -9.39
N VAL A 51 -7.94 -0.61 -10.08
CA VAL A 51 -9.24 -1.05 -9.52
C VAL A 51 -9.32 -2.57 -9.41
N SER A 52 -8.21 -3.27 -9.68
CA SER A 52 -8.19 -4.73 -9.83
C SER A 52 -8.15 -5.49 -8.50
N THR A 53 -7.66 -4.86 -7.41
CA THR A 53 -7.52 -5.49 -6.10
C THR A 53 -8.14 -4.66 -4.97
N PRO A 54 -9.45 -4.35 -5.03
CA PRO A 54 -10.11 -3.46 -4.07
C PRO A 54 -10.13 -3.99 -2.62
N ALA A 55 -9.88 -5.29 -2.38
CA ALA A 55 -9.72 -5.84 -1.04
C ALA A 55 -8.61 -5.13 -0.23
N TRP A 56 -7.58 -4.61 -0.90
CA TRP A 56 -6.45 -3.94 -0.27
C TRP A 56 -6.65 -2.42 -0.11
N SER A 57 -7.80 -1.89 -0.53
CA SER A 57 -8.08 -0.45 -0.53
C SER A 57 -8.10 0.18 0.87
N ALA A 58 -8.29 -0.62 1.91
CA ALA A 58 -8.15 -0.16 3.30
C ALA A 58 -6.72 0.23 3.68
N PHE A 59 -5.72 -0.11 2.86
CA PHE A 59 -4.32 0.25 3.08
C PHE A 59 -3.82 1.35 2.14
N THR A 60 -4.34 1.42 0.89
CA THR A 60 -3.71 2.23 -0.16
C THR A 60 -4.64 3.10 -0.99
N SER A 61 -5.75 2.57 -1.51
CA SER A 61 -6.50 3.17 -2.63
C SER A 61 -8.00 3.25 -2.36
N PRO A 62 -8.45 4.08 -1.40
CA PRO A 62 -9.85 4.11 -1.01
C PRO A 62 -10.80 4.46 -2.15
N ALA A 63 -10.41 5.30 -3.11
CA ALA A 63 -11.28 5.69 -4.22
C ALA A 63 -11.52 4.57 -5.24
N ALA A 64 -10.67 3.54 -5.29
CA ALA A 64 -10.76 2.44 -6.25
C ALA A 64 -12.02 1.57 -6.09
N ILE A 65 -12.53 1.43 -4.87
CA ILE A 65 -13.60 0.46 -4.53
C ILE A 65 -14.86 0.72 -5.35
N SER A 66 -15.32 1.98 -5.40
CA SER A 66 -16.58 2.34 -6.08
C SER A 66 -16.49 2.33 -7.61
N LEU A 67 -15.27 2.34 -8.19
CA LEU A 67 -15.03 2.22 -9.63
C LEU A 67 -14.71 0.78 -10.05
N SER A 68 -14.43 -0.11 -9.11
CA SER A 68 -14.17 -1.54 -9.41
C SER A 68 -15.43 -2.23 -9.94
N ASP A 69 -15.26 -3.20 -10.83
CA ASP A 69 -16.35 -4.07 -11.31
C ASP A 69 -16.74 -5.16 -10.30
N LYS A 70 -15.89 -5.40 -9.31
CA LYS A 70 -16.11 -6.41 -8.27
C LYS A 70 -17.12 -5.90 -7.22
N LYS A 71 -18.12 -6.71 -6.93
CA LYS A 71 -19.08 -6.42 -5.84
C LYS A 71 -18.51 -6.81 -4.48
N LEU A 72 -17.80 -7.94 -4.43
CA LEU A 72 -17.07 -8.43 -3.28
C LEU A 72 -15.66 -8.80 -3.72
N ASP A 73 -14.67 -8.39 -2.95
CA ASP A 73 -13.29 -8.84 -3.09
C ASP A 73 -12.73 -9.08 -1.70
N VAL A 74 -12.24 -10.30 -1.44
CA VAL A 74 -11.59 -10.67 -0.18
C VAL A 74 -10.24 -11.27 -0.50
N ALA A 75 -9.23 -10.92 0.28
CA ALA A 75 -7.89 -11.41 0.06
C ALA A 75 -7.13 -11.56 1.38
N ALA A 76 -6.18 -12.49 1.39
CA ALA A 76 -5.21 -12.65 2.45
C ALA A 76 -3.82 -12.86 1.84
N SER A 77 -2.79 -12.42 2.52
CA SER A 77 -1.41 -12.60 2.11
C SER A 77 -0.51 -12.97 3.27
N PHE A 78 0.55 -13.66 2.91
CA PHE A 78 1.71 -13.94 3.74
C PHE A 78 2.94 -13.41 3.03
N GLN A 79 3.80 -12.71 3.75
CA GLN A 79 5.05 -12.20 3.23
C GLN A 79 6.18 -12.58 4.18
N ASN A 80 7.19 -13.25 3.62
CA ASN A 80 8.47 -13.40 4.29
C ASN A 80 9.29 -12.13 3.97
N TRP A 81 9.25 -11.18 4.87
CA TRP A 81 10.02 -9.94 4.78
C TRP A 81 11.38 -10.19 5.41
N ALA A 82 12.25 -10.85 4.68
CA ALA A 82 13.53 -11.24 5.21
C ALA A 82 14.65 -10.42 4.60
N PRO A 83 15.11 -9.39 5.27
CA PRO A 83 16.50 -9.00 5.15
C PRO A 83 17.37 -10.17 5.59
N ASP A 84 18.52 -10.34 4.96
CA ASP A 84 19.50 -11.33 5.38
C ASP A 84 19.78 -11.19 6.88
N GLY A 85 19.50 -12.25 7.61
CA GLY A 85 19.78 -12.35 9.04
C GLY A 85 18.65 -12.01 10.00
N VAL A 86 17.52 -11.45 9.55
CA VAL A 86 16.36 -11.18 10.41
C VAL A 86 15.09 -11.75 9.77
N LYS A 87 14.44 -12.69 10.46
CA LYS A 87 13.21 -13.31 9.95
C LYS A 87 12.00 -12.47 10.38
N ASN A 88 11.52 -11.64 9.45
CA ASN A 88 10.26 -10.92 9.64
C ASN A 88 9.18 -11.57 8.79
N THR A 89 8.00 -11.73 9.35
CA THR A 89 6.83 -12.28 8.66
C THR A 89 5.67 -11.31 8.75
N ASN A 90 5.03 -11.06 7.62
CA ASN A 90 3.85 -10.22 7.55
C ASN A 90 2.66 -11.09 7.15
N ILE A 91 1.56 -10.93 7.86
CA ILE A 91 0.27 -11.53 7.55
C ILE A 91 -0.72 -10.39 7.39
N ALA A 92 -1.45 -10.38 6.29
CA ALA A 92 -2.46 -9.37 6.05
C ALA A 92 -3.72 -10.00 5.47
N ALA A 93 -4.86 -9.35 5.74
CA ALA A 93 -6.14 -9.67 5.12
C ALA A 93 -6.91 -8.38 4.86
N GLY A 94 -7.67 -8.40 3.78
CA GLY A 94 -8.53 -7.29 3.39
C GLY A 94 -9.81 -7.78 2.75
N ALA A 95 -10.85 -6.96 2.85
CA ALA A 95 -12.13 -7.21 2.21
C ALA A 95 -12.72 -5.88 1.74
N SER A 96 -13.35 -5.90 0.58
CA SER A 96 -14.12 -4.77 0.08
C SER A 96 -15.50 -5.23 -0.41
N PHE A 97 -16.45 -4.32 -0.30
CA PHE A 97 -17.81 -4.51 -0.78
C PHE A 97 -18.32 -3.25 -1.46
N LYS A 98 -18.90 -3.41 -2.66
CA LYS A 98 -19.50 -2.33 -3.44
C LYS A 98 -21.00 -2.50 -3.53
N ILE A 99 -21.74 -1.45 -3.21
CA ILE A 99 -23.17 -1.36 -3.38
C ILE A 99 -23.55 -0.05 -4.06
N ALA A 100 -24.14 -0.14 -5.25
CA ALA A 100 -24.46 1.01 -6.09
C ALA A 100 -23.23 1.93 -6.28
N LYS A 101 -23.30 3.17 -5.82
CA LYS A 101 -22.22 4.16 -5.91
C LYS A 101 -21.26 4.14 -4.70
N PHE A 102 -21.53 3.34 -3.68
CA PHE A 102 -20.72 3.27 -2.48
C PHE A 102 -19.82 2.04 -2.49
N GLY A 103 -18.61 2.21 -1.99
CA GLY A 103 -17.69 1.14 -1.70
C GLY A 103 -17.19 1.24 -0.27
N ILE A 104 -17.07 0.12 0.42
CA ILE A 104 -16.45 0.02 1.74
C ILE A 104 -15.35 -1.01 1.71
N ALA A 105 -14.30 -0.82 2.49
CA ALA A 105 -13.28 -1.85 2.71
C ALA A 105 -12.81 -1.82 4.16
N ALA A 106 -12.31 -2.98 4.60
CA ALA A 106 -11.61 -3.12 5.86
C ALA A 106 -10.38 -4.02 5.67
N GLY A 107 -9.33 -3.76 6.41
CA GLY A 107 -8.10 -4.54 6.33
C GLY A 107 -7.35 -4.55 7.64
N PHE A 108 -6.58 -5.61 7.82
CA PHE A 108 -5.72 -5.84 8.96
C PHE A 108 -4.40 -6.43 8.49
N ALA A 109 -3.29 -5.95 9.05
CA ALA A 109 -1.96 -6.49 8.81
C ALA A 109 -1.18 -6.55 10.12
N ARG A 110 -0.41 -7.62 10.29
CA ARG A 110 0.53 -7.79 11.39
C ARG A 110 1.89 -8.18 10.83
N ASN A 111 2.91 -7.44 11.27
CA ASN A 111 4.31 -7.76 11.02
C ASN A 111 4.89 -8.34 12.30
N GLY A 112 5.61 -9.44 12.21
CA GLY A 112 6.28 -10.09 13.34
C GLY A 112 7.77 -10.18 13.07
N GLY A 113 8.58 -9.69 14.02
CA GLY A 113 10.03 -9.81 14.00
C GLY A 113 10.54 -11.14 14.56
N GLU A 114 11.85 -11.31 14.54
CA GLU A 114 12.52 -12.42 15.22
C GLU A 114 12.47 -12.24 16.73
N LYS A 115 12.49 -13.36 17.45
CA LYS A 115 12.52 -13.39 18.90
C LYS A 115 13.94 -13.09 19.39
N TYR A 116 14.07 -12.14 20.31
CA TYR A 116 15.33 -11.75 20.93
C TYR A 116 15.39 -12.19 22.40
N ASP A 117 16.55 -12.66 22.85
CA ASP A 117 16.81 -12.93 24.27
C ASP A 117 17.18 -11.61 24.97
N LEU A 118 16.46 -11.31 26.06
CA LEU A 118 16.74 -10.16 26.88
C LEU A 118 17.74 -10.51 27.96
N VAL A 119 18.67 -9.60 28.19
CA VAL A 119 19.65 -9.72 29.31
C VAL A 119 19.49 -8.52 30.25
N SER A 120 19.57 -8.79 31.55
CA SER A 120 19.56 -7.74 32.56
C SER A 120 20.84 -6.90 32.52
N SER A 121 20.85 -5.78 33.21
CA SER A 121 22.05 -4.94 33.38
C SER A 121 23.24 -5.68 34.04
N THR A 122 22.99 -6.80 34.70
CA THR A 122 24.00 -7.70 35.30
C THR A 122 24.43 -8.85 34.39
N GLY A 123 23.91 -8.88 33.10
CA GLY A 123 24.23 -9.93 32.14
C GLY A 123 23.49 -11.25 32.33
N LEU A 124 22.52 -11.32 33.23
CA LEU A 124 21.71 -12.55 33.45
C LEU A 124 20.51 -12.55 32.48
N PRO A 125 20.03 -13.74 32.05
CA PRO A 125 18.82 -13.87 31.25
C PRO A 125 17.63 -13.15 31.91
N ALA A 126 16.95 -12.29 31.18
CA ALA A 126 15.84 -11.48 31.67
C ALA A 126 14.51 -11.73 30.90
N GLY A 127 14.49 -12.79 30.10
CA GLY A 127 13.31 -13.15 29.30
C GLY A 127 13.55 -13.08 27.81
N THR A 128 12.47 -12.95 27.04
CA THR A 128 12.53 -12.84 25.58
C THR A 128 11.48 -11.85 25.10
N PHE A 129 11.78 -11.13 24.01
CA PHE A 129 10.90 -10.18 23.35
C PHE A 129 10.78 -10.49 21.85
N THR A 130 9.60 -10.25 21.28
CA THR A 130 9.37 -10.36 19.84
C THR A 130 8.79 -9.06 19.35
N PRO A 131 9.53 -8.22 18.59
CA PRO A 131 9.01 -7.01 18.01
C PRO A 131 7.81 -7.30 17.11
N SER A 132 6.81 -6.45 17.14
CA SER A 132 5.64 -6.58 16.26
C SER A 132 5.03 -5.25 15.92
N ASP A 133 4.53 -5.16 14.67
CA ASP A 133 3.76 -4.04 14.20
C ASP A 133 2.36 -4.51 13.79
N LEU A 134 1.40 -3.62 13.91
CA LEU A 134 0.02 -3.86 13.56
C LEU A 134 -0.53 -2.64 12.82
N GLN A 135 -1.22 -2.90 11.72
CA GLN A 135 -2.00 -1.92 10.97
C GLN A 135 -3.43 -2.43 10.80
N ALA A 136 -4.41 -1.58 11.07
CA ALA A 136 -5.81 -1.82 10.71
C ALA A 136 -6.34 -0.60 9.96
N GLY A 137 -7.18 -0.82 8.96
CA GLY A 137 -7.75 0.26 8.16
C GLY A 137 -9.20 -0.01 7.80
N ALA A 138 -9.95 1.08 7.60
CA ALA A 138 -11.28 1.07 7.05
C ALA A 138 -11.42 2.18 6.01
N ALA A 139 -12.02 1.86 4.87
CA ALA A 139 -12.17 2.78 3.75
C ALA A 139 -13.64 2.96 3.36
N LEU A 140 -13.97 4.16 2.91
CA LEU A 140 -15.23 4.52 2.30
C LEU A 140 -14.96 5.19 0.96
N SER A 141 -15.67 4.77 -0.08
CA SER A 141 -15.58 5.29 -1.44
C SER A 141 -16.95 5.69 -1.97
N TYR A 142 -16.99 6.72 -2.80
CA TYR A 142 -18.21 7.18 -3.46
C TYR A 142 -17.93 7.50 -4.94
N ALA A 143 -18.65 6.86 -5.84
CA ALA A 143 -18.65 7.20 -7.27
C ALA A 143 -19.50 8.45 -7.52
N ILE A 144 -18.83 9.59 -7.70
CA ILE A 144 -19.47 10.88 -8.01
C ILE A 144 -20.15 10.79 -9.37
N THR A 145 -19.42 10.21 -10.34
CA THR A 145 -19.90 9.87 -11.68
C THR A 145 -19.43 8.44 -12.02
N ASP A 146 -19.79 7.92 -13.18
CA ASP A 146 -19.32 6.60 -13.64
C ASP A 146 -17.82 6.58 -13.94
N TRP A 147 -17.16 7.73 -14.02
CA TRP A 147 -15.75 7.87 -14.34
C TRP A 147 -14.92 8.56 -13.24
N LEU A 148 -15.54 9.07 -12.17
CA LEU A 148 -14.88 9.83 -11.11
C LEU A 148 -15.37 9.35 -9.75
N SER A 149 -14.46 9.03 -8.86
CA SER A 149 -14.73 8.70 -7.48
C SER A 149 -13.87 9.50 -6.51
N ALA A 150 -14.33 9.56 -5.28
CA ALA A 150 -13.55 10.00 -4.13
C ALA A 150 -13.62 8.94 -3.03
N GLY A 151 -12.55 8.82 -2.26
CA GLY A 151 -12.47 7.87 -1.15
C GLY A 151 -11.67 8.43 0.01
N VAL A 152 -12.01 7.95 1.18
CA VAL A 152 -11.31 8.25 2.44
C VAL A 152 -10.96 6.95 3.15
N ASN A 153 -9.87 6.96 3.89
CA ASN A 153 -9.39 5.84 4.68
C ASN A 153 -9.04 6.32 6.08
N ALA A 154 -9.40 5.54 7.09
CA ALA A 154 -8.94 5.73 8.46
C ALA A 154 -8.07 4.54 8.85
N LYS A 155 -6.90 4.80 9.40
CA LYS A 155 -5.89 3.80 9.73
C LYS A 155 -5.46 3.91 11.18
N PHE A 156 -5.26 2.77 11.80
CA PHE A 156 -4.67 2.61 13.12
C PHE A 156 -3.35 1.87 12.96
N PHE A 157 -2.33 2.36 13.66
CA PHE A 157 -0.99 1.77 13.69
C PHE A 157 -0.58 1.50 15.13
N ARG A 158 0.07 0.38 15.37
CA ARG A 158 0.73 0.05 16.62
C ARG A 158 2.06 -0.61 16.32
N SER A 159 3.11 -0.17 17.01
CA SER A 159 4.45 -0.75 16.96
C SER A 159 4.91 -1.07 18.36
N GLU A 160 5.45 -2.26 18.56
CA GLU A 160 6.06 -2.71 19.80
C GLU A 160 7.50 -3.11 19.49
N LEU A 161 8.45 -2.23 19.82
CA LEU A 161 9.89 -2.43 19.55
C LEU A 161 10.62 -3.01 20.76
N SER A 162 10.12 -2.75 21.97
CA SER A 162 10.57 -3.32 23.24
C SER A 162 9.41 -3.32 24.25
N ASP A 163 9.62 -3.82 25.45
CA ASP A 163 8.62 -3.77 26.54
C ASP A 163 8.28 -2.32 26.94
N ASP A 164 9.24 -1.42 26.84
CA ASP A 164 9.09 -0.01 27.21
C ASP A 164 8.75 0.89 26.01
N ASP A 165 9.06 0.46 24.77
CA ASP A 165 8.85 1.24 23.55
C ASP A 165 7.66 0.69 22.75
N LYS A 166 6.46 1.15 23.11
CA LYS A 166 5.20 0.83 22.44
C LYS A 166 4.55 2.11 21.93
N PHE A 167 4.28 2.14 20.63
CA PHE A 167 3.75 3.31 19.95
C PHE A 167 2.41 3.00 19.32
N THR A 168 1.50 3.96 19.37
CA THR A 168 0.23 3.93 18.65
C THR A 168 0.06 5.20 17.86
N GLY A 169 -0.46 5.06 16.63
CA GLY A 169 -0.72 6.17 15.74
C GLY A 169 -2.01 6.00 14.97
N PHE A 170 -2.52 7.11 14.47
CA PHE A 170 -3.66 7.16 13.57
C PHE A 170 -3.26 7.91 12.32
N GLY A 171 -3.78 7.46 11.18
CA GLY A 171 -3.61 8.12 9.89
C GLY A 171 -4.89 8.11 9.10
N ALA A 172 -4.97 9.00 8.14
CA ALA A 172 -6.06 9.05 7.18
C ALA A 172 -5.51 9.25 5.78
N ASP A 173 -6.22 8.70 4.80
CA ASP A 173 -5.99 8.98 3.38
C ASP A 173 -7.20 9.68 2.81
N VAL A 174 -6.96 10.54 1.82
CA VAL A 174 -7.99 11.11 0.96
C VAL A 174 -7.51 10.95 -0.49
N GLN A 175 -8.33 10.36 -1.33
CA GLN A 175 -7.97 10.11 -2.72
C GLN A 175 -9.13 10.45 -3.66
N ALA A 176 -8.81 10.97 -4.82
CA ALA A 176 -9.70 11.05 -5.97
C ALA A 176 -9.13 10.18 -7.09
N GLN A 177 -9.99 9.46 -7.79
CA GLN A 177 -9.63 8.59 -8.92
C GLN A 177 -10.56 8.80 -10.10
N ALA A 178 -9.99 8.79 -11.29
CA ALA A 178 -10.73 8.98 -12.53
C ALA A 178 -10.36 7.91 -13.57
N VAL A 179 -11.35 7.52 -14.39
CA VAL A 179 -11.23 6.53 -15.47
C VAL A 179 -11.53 7.22 -16.81
N PHE A 180 -10.63 7.09 -17.79
CA PHE A 180 -10.73 7.70 -19.12
C PHE A 180 -10.46 6.65 -20.20
N GLY A 181 -11.45 5.82 -20.51
CA GLY A 181 -11.26 4.66 -21.39
C GLY A 181 -10.27 3.68 -20.72
N ASP A 182 -9.16 3.41 -21.41
CA ASP A 182 -8.13 2.48 -20.95
C ASP A 182 -7.20 3.08 -19.89
N PHE A 183 -7.29 4.37 -19.59
CA PHE A 183 -6.45 5.08 -18.62
C PHE A 183 -7.19 5.33 -17.32
N ARG A 184 -6.48 5.15 -16.21
CA ARG A 184 -6.90 5.53 -14.86
C ARG A 184 -5.86 6.46 -14.26
N ALA A 185 -6.31 7.42 -13.48
CA ALA A 185 -5.43 8.33 -12.75
C ALA A 185 -5.95 8.52 -11.33
N ALA A 186 -5.05 8.57 -10.37
CA ALA A 186 -5.38 8.86 -8.98
C ALA A 186 -4.48 9.94 -8.42
N LEU A 187 -5.07 10.80 -7.57
CA LEU A 187 -4.37 11.81 -6.80
C LEU A 187 -4.87 11.74 -5.36
N GLY A 188 -3.97 11.90 -4.39
CA GLY A 188 -4.37 11.86 -3.01
C GLY A 188 -3.27 12.29 -2.04
N VAL A 189 -3.65 12.29 -0.78
CA VAL A 189 -2.75 12.37 0.36
C VAL A 189 -2.92 11.12 1.18
N THR A 190 -1.82 10.56 1.65
CA THR A 190 -1.80 9.29 2.36
C THR A 190 -1.18 9.46 3.74
N ASN A 191 -1.67 8.66 4.69
CA ASN A 191 -1.13 8.56 6.04
C ASN A 191 -1.01 9.92 6.77
N VAL A 192 -1.90 10.88 6.50
CA VAL A 192 -1.93 12.14 7.27
C VAL A 192 -2.49 11.84 8.65
N GLY A 193 -1.69 12.07 9.69
CA GLY A 193 -2.12 11.66 11.02
C GLY A 193 -1.27 12.14 12.18
N SER A 194 -1.39 11.42 13.28
CA SER A 194 -0.76 11.79 14.55
C SER A 194 0.76 11.65 14.53
N SER A 195 1.44 12.56 15.20
CA SER A 195 2.82 12.34 15.63
C SER A 195 2.85 11.62 16.98
N MET A 196 3.88 10.83 17.21
CA MET A 196 4.15 10.13 18.46
C MET A 196 5.46 10.58 19.05
N LYS A 197 5.64 10.26 20.34
CA LYS A 197 6.90 10.51 21.04
C LYS A 197 7.45 9.19 21.55
N SER A 198 8.75 8.99 21.37
CA SER A 198 9.49 7.92 22.06
C SER A 198 9.60 8.23 23.56
N ALA A 199 10.03 7.25 24.33
CA ALA A 199 10.39 7.44 25.75
C ALA A 199 11.50 8.49 25.93
N SER A 200 12.38 8.66 24.93
CA SER A 200 13.41 9.72 24.90
C SER A 200 12.86 11.11 24.53
N GLY A 201 11.58 11.23 24.18
CA GLY A 201 10.93 12.49 23.79
C GLY A 201 11.07 12.83 22.30
N GLU A 202 11.69 11.99 21.49
CA GLU A 202 11.82 12.15 20.05
C GLU A 202 10.45 11.97 19.37
N LYS A 203 10.15 12.83 18.40
CA LYS A 203 8.87 12.79 17.68
C LYS A 203 9.01 12.00 16.38
N PHE A 204 8.07 11.10 16.16
CA PHE A 204 7.91 10.35 14.92
C PHE A 204 6.52 10.60 14.32
N SER A 205 6.44 10.66 13.01
CA SER A 205 5.18 10.82 12.27
C SER A 205 4.92 9.59 11.42
N VAL A 206 3.64 9.33 11.13
CA VAL A 206 3.29 8.35 10.08
C VAL A 206 3.86 8.84 8.76
N PRO A 207 4.30 7.97 7.82
CA PRO A 207 4.90 8.38 6.55
C PRO A 207 3.85 9.04 5.63
N SER A 208 3.54 10.30 5.93
CA SER A 208 2.55 11.08 5.18
C SER A 208 3.12 11.52 3.84
N SER A 209 2.34 11.37 2.76
CA SER A 209 2.78 11.74 1.42
C SER A 209 1.65 12.30 0.57
N VAL A 210 2.04 13.02 -0.49
CA VAL A 210 1.20 13.28 -1.66
C VAL A 210 1.47 12.18 -2.66
N LEU A 211 0.40 11.57 -3.16
CA LEU A 211 0.41 10.50 -4.15
C LEU A 211 -0.15 11.00 -5.47
N ALA A 212 0.55 10.70 -6.57
CA ALA A 212 0.02 10.75 -7.93
C ALA A 212 0.26 9.39 -8.60
N ALA A 213 -0.77 8.83 -9.22
CA ALA A 213 -0.69 7.53 -9.85
C ALA A 213 -1.39 7.50 -11.20
N GLY A 214 -0.88 6.65 -12.09
CA GLY A 214 -1.44 6.37 -13.40
C GLY A 214 -1.45 4.87 -13.68
N ASP A 215 -2.46 4.43 -14.42
CA ASP A 215 -2.62 3.05 -14.84
C ASP A 215 -3.19 3.08 -16.28
N TRP A 216 -2.67 2.23 -17.14
CA TRP A 216 -3.15 2.00 -18.49
C TRP A 216 -3.32 0.51 -18.72
N ARG A 217 -4.48 0.10 -19.27
CA ARG A 217 -4.76 -1.29 -19.64
C ARG A 217 -5.17 -1.35 -21.11
N GLY A 218 -4.42 -2.12 -21.89
CA GLY A 218 -4.74 -2.46 -23.30
C GLY A 218 -5.12 -3.93 -23.43
N GLU A 219 -6.13 -4.23 -24.23
CA GLU A 219 -6.59 -5.59 -24.53
C GLU A 219 -6.41 -5.95 -26.00
N PHE A 220 -5.92 -7.14 -26.29
CA PHE A 220 -5.75 -7.65 -27.65
C PHE A 220 -6.11 -9.14 -27.71
N GLY A 221 -7.26 -9.40 -28.27
CA GLY A 221 -7.85 -10.73 -28.31
C GLY A 221 -8.27 -11.20 -26.92
N LYS A 222 -7.60 -12.24 -26.40
CA LYS A 222 -7.83 -12.77 -25.06
C LYS A 222 -6.75 -12.33 -24.05
N ASN A 223 -5.85 -11.48 -24.45
CA ASN A 223 -4.70 -11.07 -23.64
C ASN A 223 -4.82 -9.63 -23.22
N GLY A 224 -4.24 -9.27 -22.09
CA GLY A 224 -4.14 -7.90 -21.62
C GLY A 224 -2.71 -7.51 -21.30
N ILE A 225 -2.40 -6.24 -21.45
CA ILE A 225 -1.22 -5.61 -20.87
C ILE A 225 -1.72 -4.46 -20.00
N GLU A 226 -1.17 -4.36 -18.79
CA GLU A 226 -1.44 -3.27 -17.87
C GLU A 226 -0.11 -2.66 -17.43
N ALA A 227 0.01 -1.34 -17.47
CA ALA A 227 1.19 -0.59 -17.07
C ALA A 227 0.81 0.45 -16.03
N MET A 228 1.54 0.48 -14.92
CA MET A 228 1.23 1.31 -13.77
C MET A 228 2.44 2.15 -13.37
N VAL A 229 2.17 3.35 -12.83
CA VAL A 229 3.17 4.22 -12.24
C VAL A 229 2.58 4.93 -11.04
N ASP A 230 3.32 4.93 -9.92
CA ASP A 230 2.98 5.65 -8.69
C ASP A 230 4.15 6.56 -8.31
N LEU A 231 3.83 7.78 -7.90
CA LEU A 231 4.79 8.79 -7.44
C LEU A 231 4.35 9.25 -6.05
N ASN A 232 5.24 9.18 -5.07
CA ASN A 232 4.98 9.65 -3.72
C ASN A 232 6.02 10.69 -3.31
N TYR A 233 5.55 11.85 -2.90
CA TYR A 233 6.37 12.87 -2.26
C TYR A 233 6.00 12.95 -0.78
N TYR A 234 6.94 12.53 0.07
CA TYR A 234 6.74 12.50 1.52
C TYR A 234 6.96 13.88 2.15
N PHE A 235 6.20 14.20 3.17
CA PHE A 235 6.35 15.47 3.87
C PHE A 235 7.69 15.57 4.64
N SER A 236 8.39 14.46 4.82
CA SER A 236 9.79 14.43 5.27
C SER A 236 10.80 14.95 4.23
N GLY A 237 10.36 15.32 3.02
CA GLY A 237 11.21 15.75 1.92
C GLY A 237 11.72 14.62 1.03
N SER A 238 11.37 13.38 1.32
CA SER A 238 11.78 12.20 0.53
C SER A 238 10.82 11.93 -0.62
N PHE A 239 11.27 11.16 -1.61
CA PHE A 239 10.52 10.80 -2.80
C PHE A 239 10.67 9.32 -3.12
N THR A 240 9.58 8.68 -3.55
CA THR A 240 9.60 7.34 -4.14
C THR A 240 8.82 7.32 -5.45
N ALA A 241 9.21 6.45 -6.36
CA ALA A 241 8.48 6.16 -7.58
C ALA A 241 8.43 4.66 -7.78
N ALA A 242 7.28 4.16 -8.23
CA ALA A 242 7.10 2.77 -8.56
C ALA A 242 6.56 2.66 -9.99
N ALA A 243 7.03 1.67 -10.73
CA ALA A 243 6.51 1.36 -12.05
C ALA A 243 6.42 -0.15 -12.25
N GLY A 244 5.36 -0.61 -12.89
CA GLY A 244 5.16 -2.03 -13.13
C GLY A 244 4.39 -2.30 -14.42
N VAL A 245 4.63 -3.50 -14.97
CA VAL A 245 3.90 -4.01 -16.13
C VAL A 245 3.39 -5.42 -15.80
N GLN A 246 2.13 -5.65 -16.12
CA GLN A 246 1.47 -6.94 -16.05
C GLN A 246 1.07 -7.38 -17.46
N TYR A 247 1.31 -8.62 -17.78
CA TYR A 247 0.71 -9.31 -18.92
C TYR A 247 -0.25 -10.37 -18.40
N ASP A 248 -1.43 -10.45 -18.96
CA ASP A 248 -2.38 -11.51 -18.66
C ASP A 248 -2.76 -12.29 -19.92
N PHE A 249 -2.92 -13.61 -19.74
CA PHE A 249 -3.45 -14.52 -20.72
C PHE A 249 -4.86 -14.96 -20.31
N SER A 250 -5.85 -14.52 -21.07
CA SER A 250 -7.28 -14.87 -20.89
C SER A 250 -7.83 -14.51 -19.51
N ASP A 251 -7.32 -13.48 -18.85
CA ASP A 251 -7.65 -13.12 -17.46
C ASP A 251 -7.51 -14.31 -16.47
N MET A 252 -6.65 -15.26 -16.79
CA MET A 252 -6.44 -16.49 -16.01
C MET A 252 -5.00 -16.63 -15.50
N VAL A 253 -4.00 -16.30 -16.32
CA VAL A 253 -2.58 -16.41 -15.96
C VAL A 253 -1.95 -15.02 -16.08
N PHE A 254 -1.24 -14.60 -15.06
CA PHE A 254 -0.64 -13.29 -14.95
C PHE A 254 0.87 -13.41 -14.72
N VAL A 255 1.64 -12.59 -15.41
CA VAL A 255 3.06 -12.37 -15.14
C VAL A 255 3.31 -10.87 -14.96
N ARG A 256 4.19 -10.54 -14.02
CA ARG A 256 4.43 -9.16 -13.58
C ARG A 256 5.92 -8.90 -13.46
N ALA A 257 6.29 -7.68 -13.75
CA ALA A 257 7.60 -7.15 -13.45
C ALA A 257 7.46 -5.69 -13.01
N GLY A 258 8.26 -5.27 -12.06
CA GLY A 258 8.19 -3.93 -11.54
C GLY A 258 9.52 -3.42 -10.99
N TYR A 259 9.56 -2.13 -10.75
CA TYR A 259 10.69 -1.45 -10.15
C TYR A 259 10.21 -0.40 -9.19
N HIS A 260 10.78 -0.39 -8.00
CA HIS A 260 10.62 0.64 -6.98
C HIS A 260 11.90 1.47 -6.92
N TYR A 261 11.76 2.76 -7.06
CA TYR A 261 12.82 3.74 -6.82
C TYR A 261 12.59 4.41 -5.46
N GLY A 262 13.56 4.29 -4.58
CA GLY A 262 13.65 5.06 -3.34
C GLY A 262 14.77 6.08 -3.43
N ALA A 263 14.49 7.35 -3.19
CA ALA A 263 15.52 8.37 -3.02
C ALA A 263 16.42 8.02 -1.81
N LYS A 264 17.60 8.67 -1.71
CA LYS A 264 18.60 8.35 -0.70
C LYS A 264 18.08 8.34 0.74
N ASP A 265 17.11 9.22 1.04
CA ASP A 265 16.50 9.38 2.36
C ASP A 265 15.10 8.74 2.44
N ALA A 266 14.73 7.90 1.47
CA ALA A 266 13.48 7.16 1.51
C ALA A 266 13.57 5.99 2.48
N PHE A 267 12.47 5.70 3.18
CA PHE A 267 12.40 4.56 4.12
C PHE A 267 12.46 3.20 3.45
N LEU A 268 12.15 3.12 2.13
CA LEU A 268 12.35 1.95 1.30
C LEU A 268 13.43 2.25 0.25
N PRO A 269 14.47 1.43 0.14
CA PRO A 269 15.48 1.55 -0.92
C PRO A 269 14.91 1.12 -2.28
N SER A 270 15.69 1.33 -3.34
CA SER A 270 15.33 0.86 -4.67
C SER A 270 15.46 -0.67 -4.79
N PHE A 271 14.51 -1.30 -5.47
CA PHE A 271 14.50 -2.74 -5.76
C PHE A 271 13.71 -3.04 -7.04
N ALA A 272 13.98 -4.21 -7.64
CA ALA A 272 13.17 -4.77 -8.72
C ALA A 272 12.26 -5.88 -8.19
N THR A 273 11.19 -6.18 -8.91
CA THR A 273 10.25 -7.24 -8.54
C THR A 273 9.82 -8.05 -9.73
N VAL A 274 9.47 -9.29 -9.48
CA VAL A 274 8.77 -10.17 -10.43
C VAL A 274 7.58 -10.80 -9.72
N GLY A 275 6.53 -11.10 -10.47
CA GLY A 275 5.34 -11.73 -9.90
C GLY A 275 4.64 -12.63 -10.91
N ALA A 276 3.87 -13.56 -10.39
CA ALA A 276 2.98 -14.40 -11.15
C ALA A 276 1.67 -14.62 -10.42
N GLY A 277 0.62 -14.95 -11.17
CA GLY A 277 -0.69 -15.25 -10.59
C GLY A 277 -1.53 -16.12 -11.48
N VAL A 278 -2.49 -16.78 -10.87
CA VAL A 278 -3.54 -17.52 -11.58
C VAL A 278 -4.89 -17.15 -10.99
N LYS A 279 -5.92 -17.09 -11.85
CA LYS A 279 -7.30 -16.81 -11.45
C LYS A 279 -8.23 -17.81 -12.11
N PHE A 280 -9.09 -18.42 -11.32
CA PHE A 280 -10.05 -19.40 -11.80
C PHE A 280 -11.31 -19.39 -10.92
N PHE A 281 -12.49 -19.28 -11.53
CA PHE A 281 -13.78 -19.18 -10.82
C PHE A 281 -13.83 -18.15 -9.68
N GLY A 282 -13.25 -16.97 -9.90
CA GLY A 282 -13.20 -15.91 -8.88
C GLY A 282 -12.11 -16.09 -7.82
N ILE A 283 -11.49 -17.28 -7.72
CA ILE A 283 -10.34 -17.53 -6.82
C ILE A 283 -9.06 -17.11 -7.55
N SER A 284 -8.20 -16.36 -6.87
CA SER A 284 -6.89 -15.97 -7.36
C SER A 284 -5.78 -16.39 -6.40
N VAL A 285 -4.67 -16.88 -6.94
CA VAL A 285 -3.43 -17.12 -6.20
C VAL A 285 -2.36 -16.27 -6.86
N ASN A 286 -1.66 -15.46 -6.07
CA ASN A 286 -0.62 -14.57 -6.57
C ASN A 286 0.64 -14.74 -5.74
N ALA A 287 1.80 -14.59 -6.38
CA ALA A 287 3.10 -14.57 -5.73
C ALA A 287 3.97 -13.47 -6.33
N ALA A 288 4.81 -12.86 -5.51
CA ALA A 288 5.78 -11.84 -5.89
C ALA A 288 7.09 -12.06 -5.16
N TYR A 289 8.18 -11.77 -5.84
CA TYR A 289 9.54 -11.88 -5.30
C TYR A 289 10.32 -10.60 -5.57
N LEU A 290 10.99 -10.08 -4.53
CA LEU A 290 11.82 -8.89 -4.60
C LEU A 290 13.26 -9.28 -4.92
N LEU A 291 13.85 -8.55 -5.86
CA LEU A 291 15.19 -8.75 -6.40
C LEU A 291 16.09 -7.56 -6.07
N GLY A 292 17.34 -7.83 -5.77
CA GLY A 292 18.42 -6.87 -6.01
C GLY A 292 18.69 -5.79 -4.96
N ASN A 293 18.36 -5.96 -3.68
CA ASN A 293 18.86 -5.10 -2.61
C ASN A 293 19.27 -5.95 -1.41
N ASP A 294 20.43 -5.68 -0.82
CA ASP A 294 20.93 -6.45 0.34
C ASP A 294 20.01 -6.40 1.54
N VAL A 295 19.19 -5.36 1.66
CA VAL A 295 18.23 -5.19 2.77
C VAL A 295 16.93 -5.95 2.52
N LEU A 296 16.44 -5.98 1.26
CA LEU A 296 15.11 -6.52 0.91
C LEU A 296 15.15 -7.78 0.05
N LYS A 297 16.35 -8.25 -0.33
CA LYS A 297 16.49 -9.50 -1.08
C LYS A 297 15.85 -10.66 -0.34
N ASN A 298 15.38 -11.66 -1.09
CA ASN A 298 14.69 -12.85 -0.58
C ASN A 298 13.31 -12.58 0.03
N THR A 299 12.73 -11.40 -0.17
CA THR A 299 11.33 -11.17 0.21
C THR A 299 10.41 -11.88 -0.78
N LEU A 300 9.58 -12.77 -0.24
CA LEU A 300 8.54 -13.50 -0.97
C LEU A 300 7.17 -13.11 -0.40
N THR A 301 6.28 -12.67 -1.26
CA THR A 301 4.87 -12.42 -0.91
C THR A 301 3.99 -13.42 -1.65
N VAL A 302 3.09 -14.09 -0.96
CA VAL A 302 2.08 -14.96 -1.55
C VAL A 302 0.70 -14.56 -1.03
N GLY A 303 -0.33 -14.72 -1.86
CA GLY A 303 -1.68 -14.39 -1.42
C GLY A 303 -2.74 -15.16 -2.18
N LEU A 304 -3.87 -15.27 -1.49
CA LEU A 304 -5.10 -15.90 -1.97
C LEU A 304 -6.21 -14.84 -1.96
N GLY A 305 -7.01 -14.79 -3.02
CA GLY A 305 -8.15 -13.90 -3.11
C GLY A 305 -9.39 -14.61 -3.67
N TYR A 306 -10.55 -14.04 -3.38
CA TYR A 306 -11.82 -14.40 -4.00
C TYR A 306 -12.60 -13.15 -4.35
N SER A 307 -13.11 -13.08 -5.57
CA SER A 307 -13.87 -11.93 -6.06
C SER A 307 -15.05 -12.34 -6.92
N PHE A 308 -16.14 -11.58 -6.82
CA PHE A 308 -17.30 -11.67 -7.72
C PHE A 308 -17.99 -10.32 -7.92
#